data_8167ab6b970cd28e4ec6f0eab31ab873
#
_entry.id   8167ab6b970cd28e4ec6f0eab31ab873
#
_cell.length_a   1.000
_cell.length_b   1.000
_cell.length_c   1.000
_cell.angle_alpha   90.00
_cell.angle_beta   90.00
_cell.angle_gamma   90.00
#
_symmetry.space_group_name_H-M   'P 1'
#
loop_
_entity.id
_entity.type
_entity.pdbx_description
1 polymer ?
#
loop_
_entity_poly.entity_id
_entity_poly.type
_entity_poly.pdbx_seq_one_letter_code
_entity_poly.pdbx_strand_id
1 'polypeptide(L)'
;IHWALAPAIVKSSLLGKDSHPAKGGFLPPVPLPRRMWAGCQTKFFKPLFIGDEVKKISSIVDVNLKDGKSGLLCFVKAKYDFYVNNELVIEEFHDIVYRDLLKQDKSIRKVNTLPNFDPVYKEKIHTHPTMLFRYSAITFNGHRIHYDYPYSTQEEGYKDLVFHGPLQATLMLRAAEKYKNKKVLQFSHKGVAPVYANEDLYITIDHNLNGDIICYTNTEDAGITMKAEAFF
;
A
#
# COMPACT_ATOMS: atom_id res chain seq x y z
N ILE A 1 3.01 -10.25 2.97
CA ILE A 1 2.37 -9.13 2.26
C ILE A 1 2.50 -9.24 0.74
N HIS A 2 3.69 -9.45 0.16
CA HIS A 2 3.85 -9.54 -1.29
C HIS A 2 3.08 -10.71 -1.95
N TRP A 3 2.80 -11.78 -1.24
CA TRP A 3 1.95 -12.89 -1.71
C TRP A 3 0.48 -12.46 -1.84
N ALA A 4 0.02 -11.64 -0.92
CA ALA A 4 -1.33 -11.10 -0.93
C ALA A 4 -1.58 -10.22 -2.16
N LEU A 5 -0.57 -9.57 -2.69
CA LEU A 5 -0.71 -8.76 -3.89
C LEU A 5 -1.01 -9.59 -5.15
N ALA A 6 -0.49 -10.82 -5.27
CA ALA A 6 -0.67 -11.74 -6.43
C ALA A 6 -1.68 -11.21 -7.47
N PRO A 7 -1.31 -10.23 -8.32
CA PRO A 7 -2.24 -9.56 -9.21
C PRO A 7 -2.76 -10.54 -10.27
N ALA A 8 -3.98 -10.32 -10.73
CA ALA A 8 -4.51 -11.10 -11.83
C ALA A 8 -3.66 -10.85 -13.08
N ILE A 9 -3.20 -11.94 -13.72
CA ILE A 9 -2.50 -11.88 -15.00
C ILE A 9 -3.55 -11.70 -16.09
N VAL A 10 -3.57 -10.52 -16.71
CA VAL A 10 -4.49 -10.21 -17.81
C VAL A 10 -3.72 -9.84 -19.08
N LYS A 11 -4.34 -10.05 -20.25
CA LYS A 11 -3.74 -9.63 -21.53
C LYS A 11 -3.54 -8.11 -21.53
N SER A 12 -2.46 -7.62 -22.16
CA SER A 12 -2.17 -6.18 -22.25
C SER A 12 -3.31 -5.37 -22.87
N SER A 13 -4.08 -5.98 -23.79
CA SER A 13 -5.27 -5.35 -24.41
C SER A 13 -6.45 -5.12 -23.44
N LEU A 14 -6.40 -5.71 -22.24
CA LEU A 14 -7.42 -5.57 -21.19
C LEU A 14 -6.97 -4.63 -20.07
N LEU A 15 -5.82 -3.98 -20.23
CA LEU A 15 -5.33 -3.00 -19.27
C LEU A 15 -5.95 -1.62 -19.53
N GLY A 16 -6.24 -0.91 -18.45
CA GLY A 16 -6.62 0.50 -18.50
C GLY A 16 -5.42 1.42 -18.78
N LYS A 17 -5.68 2.72 -18.87
CA LYS A 17 -4.66 3.76 -19.14
C LYS A 17 -3.53 3.76 -18.08
N ASP A 18 -3.86 3.41 -16.84
CA ASP A 18 -2.94 3.29 -15.70
C ASP A 18 -2.15 1.97 -15.67
N SER A 19 -2.38 1.08 -16.67
CA SER A 19 -1.86 -0.29 -16.76
C SER A 19 -2.31 -1.25 -15.65
N HIS A 20 -3.37 -0.93 -14.92
CA HIS A 20 -4.12 -1.91 -14.16
C HIS A 20 -5.19 -2.60 -15.04
N PRO A 21 -5.69 -3.78 -14.62
CA PRO A 21 -6.89 -4.34 -15.25
C PRO A 21 -8.01 -3.31 -15.34
N ALA A 22 -8.69 -3.25 -16.48
CA ALA A 22 -9.79 -2.33 -16.71
C ALA A 22 -10.85 -2.46 -15.61
N LYS A 23 -11.54 -1.33 -15.30
CA LYS A 23 -12.60 -1.31 -14.28
C LYS A 23 -13.78 -2.20 -14.71
N GLY A 24 -14.54 -2.74 -13.75
CA GLY A 24 -15.71 -3.56 -14.01
C GLY A 24 -15.45 -5.06 -14.05
N GLY A 25 -14.21 -5.51 -13.71
CA GLY A 25 -13.91 -6.90 -13.44
C GLY A 25 -14.26 -7.27 -11.99
N PHE A 26 -13.27 -7.73 -11.22
CA PHE A 26 -13.49 -8.05 -9.79
C PHE A 26 -13.86 -6.81 -8.96
N LEU A 27 -13.18 -5.69 -9.16
CA LEU A 27 -13.53 -4.43 -8.52
C LEU A 27 -14.71 -3.76 -9.24
N PRO A 28 -15.66 -3.15 -8.49
CA PRO A 28 -16.85 -2.52 -9.07
C PRO A 28 -16.49 -1.41 -10.07
N PRO A 29 -17.36 -1.15 -11.08
CA PRO A 29 -17.13 -0.14 -12.11
C PRO A 29 -17.42 1.27 -11.59
N VAL A 30 -16.71 1.70 -10.54
CA VAL A 30 -16.89 3.02 -9.95
C VAL A 30 -16.54 4.11 -10.99
N PRO A 31 -17.44 5.08 -11.27
CA PRO A 31 -17.25 6.10 -12.31
C PRO A 31 -16.37 7.27 -11.81
N LEU A 32 -15.38 7.01 -10.97
CA LEU A 32 -14.40 7.98 -10.51
C LEU A 32 -13.03 7.63 -11.10
N PRO A 33 -12.29 8.62 -11.64
CA PRO A 33 -11.09 8.37 -12.45
C PRO A 33 -9.92 7.76 -11.67
N ARG A 34 -9.67 8.22 -10.45
CA ARG A 34 -8.53 7.80 -9.65
C ARG A 34 -8.89 6.66 -8.71
N ARG A 35 -8.02 5.66 -8.66
CA ARG A 35 -8.10 4.52 -7.74
C ARG A 35 -6.83 4.50 -6.88
N MET A 36 -7.01 4.48 -5.57
CA MET A 36 -5.92 4.49 -4.61
C MET A 36 -6.06 3.32 -3.64
N TRP A 37 -4.96 2.64 -3.34
CA TRP A 37 -4.87 1.71 -2.24
C TRP A 37 -4.58 2.50 -0.96
N ALA A 38 -5.56 2.58 -0.05
CA ALA A 38 -5.50 3.46 1.11
C ALA A 38 -4.95 2.76 2.35
N GLY A 39 -5.14 1.45 2.45
CA GLY A 39 -4.67 0.67 3.59
C GLY A 39 -4.95 -0.81 3.44
N CYS A 40 -4.45 -1.57 4.40
CA CYS A 40 -4.62 -3.01 4.45
C CYS A 40 -4.51 -3.52 5.88
N GLN A 41 -5.23 -4.61 6.16
CA GLN A 41 -5.07 -5.41 7.36
C GLN A 41 -4.83 -6.85 6.95
N THR A 42 -3.72 -7.44 7.42
CA THR A 42 -3.33 -8.82 7.11
C THR A 42 -3.18 -9.61 8.39
N LYS A 43 -3.77 -10.81 8.45
CA LYS A 43 -3.53 -11.82 9.49
C LYS A 43 -2.78 -12.99 8.89
N PHE A 44 -1.75 -13.43 9.58
CA PHE A 44 -0.90 -14.55 9.20
C PHE A 44 -1.16 -15.71 10.18
N PHE A 45 -1.86 -16.75 9.72
CA PHE A 45 -2.14 -17.93 10.53
C PHE A 45 -1.04 -18.97 10.39
N LYS A 46 -0.51 -19.12 9.16
CA LYS A 46 0.58 -20.02 8.81
C LYS A 46 1.50 -19.42 7.75
N PRO A 47 2.77 -19.81 7.70
CA PRO A 47 3.66 -19.40 6.63
C PRO A 47 3.26 -20.05 5.30
N LEU A 48 3.54 -19.35 4.19
CA LEU A 48 3.55 -19.91 2.84
C LEU A 48 4.98 -20.34 2.48
N PHE A 49 5.11 -21.49 1.85
CA PHE A 49 6.38 -22.04 1.41
C PHE A 49 6.48 -22.06 -0.12
N ILE A 50 7.69 -22.05 -0.64
CA ILE A 50 7.95 -22.28 -2.06
C ILE A 50 7.52 -23.72 -2.41
N GLY A 51 6.67 -23.87 -3.43
CA GLY A 51 6.09 -25.14 -3.83
C GLY A 51 4.66 -25.38 -3.31
N ASP A 52 4.15 -24.53 -2.40
CA ASP A 52 2.75 -24.62 -2.00
C ASP A 52 1.81 -24.32 -3.16
N GLU A 53 0.77 -25.13 -3.31
CA GLU A 53 -0.38 -24.82 -4.17
C GLU A 53 -1.34 -23.91 -3.39
N VAL A 54 -1.43 -22.64 -3.83
CA VAL A 54 -2.20 -21.61 -3.13
C VAL A 54 -3.51 -21.33 -3.84
N LYS A 55 -4.63 -21.55 -3.15
CA LYS A 55 -5.97 -21.13 -3.58
C LYS A 55 -6.28 -19.76 -2.99
N LYS A 56 -6.46 -18.75 -3.86
CA LYS A 56 -6.87 -17.38 -3.47
C LYS A 56 -8.37 -17.21 -3.72
N ILE A 57 -9.13 -16.85 -2.69
CA ILE A 57 -10.54 -16.46 -2.79
C ILE A 57 -10.62 -14.94 -2.57
N SER A 58 -11.26 -14.24 -3.51
CA SER A 58 -11.42 -12.80 -3.46
C SER A 58 -12.90 -12.44 -3.37
N SER A 59 -13.27 -11.51 -2.47
CA SER A 59 -14.64 -11.04 -2.29
C SER A 59 -14.69 -9.53 -2.04
N ILE A 60 -15.76 -8.88 -2.49
CA ILE A 60 -16.08 -7.49 -2.11
C ILE A 60 -16.91 -7.58 -0.83
N VAL A 61 -16.42 -6.96 0.24
CA VAL A 61 -17.07 -6.98 1.56
C VAL A 61 -17.99 -5.79 1.74
N ASP A 62 -17.57 -4.63 1.20
CA ASP A 62 -18.30 -3.38 1.42
C ASP A 62 -18.04 -2.38 0.28
N VAL A 63 -19.05 -1.57 -0.03
CA VAL A 63 -18.97 -0.45 -0.98
C VAL A 63 -19.72 0.73 -0.41
N ASN A 64 -19.01 1.79 -0.06
CA ASN A 64 -19.56 2.98 0.56
C ASN A 64 -19.26 4.24 -0.23
N LEU A 65 -20.30 5.03 -0.51
CA LEU A 65 -20.18 6.38 -1.06
C LEU A 65 -20.16 7.41 0.07
N LYS A 66 -19.25 8.37 -0.01
CA LYS A 66 -19.18 9.51 0.91
C LYS A 66 -19.00 10.80 0.13
N ASP A 67 -19.78 11.80 0.47
CA ASP A 67 -19.54 13.16 0.01
C ASP A 67 -18.56 13.83 0.97
N GLY A 68 -17.33 14.03 0.49
CA GLY A 68 -16.23 14.58 1.28
C GLY A 68 -15.94 16.04 0.89
N LYS A 69 -15.16 16.74 1.70
CA LYS A 69 -14.72 18.11 1.43
C LYS A 69 -14.02 18.28 0.06
N SER A 70 -13.46 17.22 -0.49
CA SER A 70 -12.77 17.20 -1.79
C SER A 70 -13.58 16.54 -2.91
N GLY A 71 -14.90 16.42 -2.76
CA GLY A 71 -15.82 15.79 -3.71
C GLY A 71 -16.18 14.35 -3.35
N LEU A 72 -16.85 13.67 -4.26
CA LEU A 72 -17.35 12.32 -4.08
C LEU A 72 -16.18 11.31 -3.90
N LEU A 73 -16.30 10.48 -2.90
CA LEU A 73 -15.39 9.37 -2.60
C LEU A 73 -16.21 8.07 -2.60
N CYS A 74 -15.63 7.02 -3.21
CA CYS A 74 -16.17 5.68 -3.09
C CYS A 74 -15.13 4.79 -2.40
N PHE A 75 -15.50 4.22 -1.28
CA PHE A 75 -14.69 3.26 -0.52
C PHE A 75 -15.12 1.85 -0.88
N VAL A 76 -14.19 1.03 -1.27
CA VAL A 76 -14.41 -0.40 -1.56
C VAL A 76 -13.52 -1.20 -0.63
N LYS A 77 -14.11 -2.08 0.17
CA LYS A 77 -13.37 -3.04 0.99
C LYS A 77 -13.37 -4.39 0.30
N ALA A 78 -12.20 -4.85 -0.12
CA ALA A 78 -11.99 -6.18 -0.69
C ALA A 78 -11.33 -7.09 0.33
N LYS A 79 -11.75 -8.36 0.37
CA LYS A 79 -11.17 -9.42 1.19
C LYS A 79 -10.48 -10.44 0.29
N TYR A 80 -9.33 -10.93 0.74
CA TYR A 80 -8.56 -11.99 0.11
C TYR A 80 -8.20 -13.05 1.14
N ASP A 81 -8.68 -14.27 0.91
CA ASP A 81 -8.37 -15.45 1.72
C ASP A 81 -7.44 -16.36 0.94
N PHE A 82 -6.32 -16.74 1.53
CA PHE A 82 -5.33 -17.64 0.94
C PHE A 82 -5.35 -18.97 1.67
N TYR A 83 -5.50 -20.04 0.92
CA TYR A 83 -5.59 -21.40 1.42
C TYR A 83 -4.46 -22.26 0.85
N VAL A 84 -3.90 -23.12 1.70
CA VAL A 84 -3.01 -24.23 1.33
C VAL A 84 -3.64 -25.50 1.90
N ASN A 85 -3.81 -26.55 1.09
CA ASN A 85 -4.45 -27.80 1.49
C ASN A 85 -5.83 -27.59 2.19
N ASN A 86 -6.65 -26.67 1.66
CA ASN A 86 -7.95 -26.25 2.22
C ASN A 86 -7.88 -25.58 3.61
N GLU A 87 -6.71 -25.23 4.09
CA GLU A 87 -6.52 -24.53 5.35
C GLU A 87 -6.24 -23.05 5.09
N LEU A 88 -6.93 -22.13 5.81
CA LEU A 88 -6.71 -20.69 5.71
C LEU A 88 -5.36 -20.34 6.32
N VAL A 89 -4.46 -19.79 5.51
CA VAL A 89 -3.10 -19.44 5.95
C VAL A 89 -2.89 -17.93 6.05
N ILE A 90 -3.57 -17.13 5.19
CA ILE A 90 -3.55 -15.65 5.26
C ILE A 90 -4.96 -15.13 4.99
N GLU A 91 -5.37 -14.15 5.79
CA GLU A 91 -6.57 -13.34 5.58
C GLU A 91 -6.14 -11.88 5.40
N GLU A 92 -6.60 -11.23 4.33
CA GLU A 92 -6.21 -9.85 4.04
C GLU A 92 -7.42 -9.01 3.60
N PHE A 93 -7.52 -7.79 4.16
CA PHE A 93 -8.51 -6.79 3.77
C PHE A 93 -7.79 -5.59 3.15
N HIS A 94 -8.24 -5.17 1.97
CA HIS A 94 -7.79 -3.96 1.31
C HIS A 94 -8.86 -2.88 1.37
N ASP A 95 -8.47 -1.68 1.78
CA ASP A 95 -9.28 -0.47 1.67
C ASP A 95 -8.87 0.28 0.40
N ILE A 96 -9.75 0.30 -0.58
CA ILE A 96 -9.56 0.94 -1.88
C ILE A 96 -10.44 2.19 -1.93
N VAL A 97 -9.87 3.32 -2.31
CA VAL A 97 -10.58 4.59 -2.43
C VAL A 97 -10.58 5.05 -3.88
N TYR A 98 -11.77 5.27 -4.41
CA TYR A 98 -11.96 5.95 -5.69
C TYR A 98 -12.31 7.41 -5.43
N ARG A 99 -11.75 8.30 -6.24
CA ARG A 99 -11.97 9.75 -6.14
C ARG A 99 -11.84 10.43 -7.48
N ASP A 100 -12.34 11.66 -7.53
CA ASP A 100 -12.17 12.53 -8.69
C ASP A 100 -10.71 13.01 -8.85
N LEU A 101 -10.38 13.53 -10.03
CA LEU A 101 -9.11 14.20 -10.26
C LEU A 101 -8.98 15.35 -9.27
N LEU A 102 -7.83 15.49 -8.65
CA LEU A 102 -7.54 16.67 -7.86
C LEU A 102 -7.54 17.87 -8.81
N LYS A 103 -8.48 18.80 -8.63
CA LYS A 103 -8.25 20.15 -9.14
C LYS A 103 -6.89 20.55 -8.57
N GLN A 104 -6.01 21.10 -9.43
CA GLN A 104 -4.65 21.49 -9.02
C GLN A 104 -4.76 22.42 -7.80
N ASP A 105 -4.82 21.82 -6.62
CA ASP A 105 -4.80 22.57 -5.38
C ASP A 105 -3.35 22.79 -5.02
N LYS A 106 -2.88 24.02 -5.29
CA LYS A 106 -1.58 24.52 -4.86
C LYS A 106 -1.54 24.77 -3.35
N SER A 107 -2.51 24.25 -2.59
CA SER A 107 -2.49 24.36 -1.13
C SER A 107 -1.22 23.67 -0.62
N ILE A 108 -0.48 24.41 0.19
CA ILE A 108 0.69 23.93 0.93
C ILE A 108 0.30 22.62 1.61
N ARG A 109 0.88 21.50 1.19
CA ARG A 109 0.62 20.21 1.83
C ARG A 109 0.93 20.36 3.32
N LYS A 110 -0.07 20.15 4.14
CA LYS A 110 0.14 20.10 5.59
C LYS A 110 1.11 18.96 5.88
N VAL A 111 2.29 19.30 6.36
CA VAL A 111 3.28 18.29 6.78
C VAL A 111 2.68 17.49 7.93
N ASN A 112 2.56 16.19 7.77
CA ASN A 112 2.07 15.30 8.83
C ASN A 112 3.21 15.04 9.80
N THR A 113 3.31 15.86 10.84
CA THR A 113 4.38 15.73 11.84
C THR A 113 4.34 14.37 12.54
N LEU A 114 5.52 13.80 12.75
CA LEU A 114 5.68 12.66 13.64
C LEU A 114 5.25 13.05 15.06
N PRO A 115 4.62 12.14 15.81
CA PRO A 115 4.45 12.32 17.24
C PRO A 115 5.81 12.62 17.90
N ASN A 116 5.81 13.41 18.96
CA ASN A 116 7.03 13.68 19.71
C ASN A 116 7.37 12.43 20.56
N PHE A 117 8.25 11.57 20.04
CA PHE A 117 8.74 10.37 20.74
C PHE A 117 10.20 10.12 20.36
N ASP A 118 10.89 9.38 21.20
CA ASP A 118 12.24 8.88 20.91
C ASP A 118 12.11 7.46 20.33
N PRO A 119 12.32 7.27 19.01
CA PRO A 119 12.05 5.99 18.37
C PRO A 119 13.01 4.90 18.86
N VAL A 120 12.47 3.76 19.27
CA VAL A 120 13.27 2.58 19.68
C VAL A 120 14.01 1.90 18.52
N TYR A 121 13.63 2.23 17.28
CA TYR A 121 14.29 1.78 16.07
C TYR A 121 14.15 2.82 14.97
N LYS A 122 15.23 3.04 14.21
CA LYS A 122 15.24 3.91 13.04
C LYS A 122 16.11 3.32 11.93
N GLU A 123 15.59 3.28 10.72
CA GLU A 123 16.29 2.86 9.50
C GLU A 123 16.05 3.88 8.39
N LYS A 124 17.09 4.19 7.62
CA LYS A 124 17.02 5.10 6.47
C LYS A 124 17.17 4.31 5.19
N ILE A 125 16.33 4.58 4.20
CA ILE A 125 16.35 3.95 2.87
C ILE A 125 16.27 5.05 1.82
N HIS A 126 17.20 5.07 0.87
CA HIS A 126 17.11 5.95 -0.29
C HIS A 126 16.24 5.32 -1.37
N THR A 127 15.20 6.04 -1.84
CA THR A 127 14.17 5.52 -2.76
C THR A 127 14.64 5.65 -4.22
N HIS A 128 15.44 4.70 -4.67
CA HIS A 128 15.97 4.70 -6.03
C HIS A 128 14.92 4.30 -7.08
N PRO A 129 14.89 4.95 -8.28
CA PRO A 129 14.02 4.52 -9.39
C PRO A 129 14.21 3.03 -9.76
N THR A 130 15.44 2.53 -9.70
CA THR A 130 15.73 1.10 -9.92
C THR A 130 15.02 0.19 -8.93
N MET A 131 14.85 0.62 -7.66
CA MET A 131 14.10 -0.14 -6.66
C MET A 131 12.61 -0.22 -7.04
N LEU A 132 12.04 0.88 -7.53
CA LEU A 132 10.65 0.94 -7.98
C LEU A 132 10.43 -0.01 -9.18
N PHE A 133 11.31 0.07 -10.18
CA PHE A 133 11.27 -0.80 -11.35
C PHE A 133 11.35 -2.29 -10.96
N ARG A 134 12.33 -2.66 -10.12
CA ARG A 134 12.49 -4.04 -9.67
C ARG A 134 11.29 -4.54 -8.89
N TYR A 135 10.74 -3.72 -7.99
CA TYR A 135 9.56 -4.11 -7.23
C TYR A 135 8.33 -4.29 -8.13
N SER A 136 8.10 -3.39 -9.09
CA SER A 136 7.06 -3.57 -10.12
C SER A 136 7.25 -4.88 -10.88
N ALA A 137 8.47 -5.18 -11.32
CA ALA A 137 8.76 -6.38 -12.10
C ALA A 137 8.50 -7.67 -11.32
N ILE A 138 9.04 -7.79 -10.09
CA ILE A 138 8.91 -9.02 -9.30
C ILE A 138 7.52 -9.23 -8.71
N THR A 139 6.73 -8.17 -8.54
CA THR A 139 5.33 -8.25 -8.08
C THR A 139 4.33 -8.23 -9.23
N PHE A 140 4.80 -8.13 -10.47
CA PHE A 140 3.98 -7.97 -11.69
C PHE A 140 3.01 -6.78 -11.57
N ASN A 141 3.44 -5.70 -10.91
CA ASN A 141 2.65 -4.48 -10.75
C ASN A 141 2.92 -3.52 -11.91
N GLY A 142 1.98 -3.45 -12.84
CA GLY A 142 2.09 -2.63 -14.05
C GLY A 142 1.69 -1.16 -13.87
N HIS A 143 1.35 -0.68 -12.66
CA HIS A 143 0.89 0.69 -12.48
C HIS A 143 1.95 1.70 -12.89
N ARG A 144 1.64 2.51 -13.91
CA ARG A 144 2.58 3.40 -14.58
C ARG A 144 3.22 4.46 -13.68
N ILE A 145 2.56 4.87 -12.61
CA ILE A 145 3.10 5.90 -11.70
C ILE A 145 4.44 5.50 -11.05
N HIS A 146 4.79 4.23 -11.07
CA HIS A 146 6.01 3.71 -10.43
C HIS A 146 7.23 3.67 -11.36
N TYR A 147 7.04 3.76 -12.70
CA TYR A 147 8.14 3.61 -13.66
C TYR A 147 8.03 4.50 -14.89
N ASP A 148 6.85 5.08 -15.18
CA ASP A 148 6.60 5.94 -16.33
C ASP A 148 6.53 7.39 -15.85
N TYR A 149 7.66 8.07 -15.89
CA TYR A 149 7.79 9.45 -15.38
C TYR A 149 6.83 10.43 -16.08
N PRO A 150 6.72 10.46 -17.44
CA PRO A 150 5.75 11.35 -18.12
C PRO A 150 4.32 11.08 -17.66
N TYR A 151 3.92 9.82 -17.54
CA TYR A 151 2.57 9.48 -17.06
C TYR A 151 2.36 9.94 -15.60
N SER A 152 3.29 9.64 -14.72
CA SER A 152 3.19 10.02 -13.31
C SER A 152 3.05 11.53 -13.13
N THR A 153 3.84 12.32 -13.88
CA THR A 153 3.91 13.76 -13.68
C THR A 153 2.89 14.55 -14.50
N GLN A 154 2.65 14.19 -15.75
CA GLN A 154 1.80 14.95 -16.67
C GLN A 154 0.34 14.50 -16.64
N GLU A 155 0.10 13.19 -16.42
CA GLU A 155 -1.26 12.62 -16.42
C GLU A 155 -1.85 12.53 -15.01
N GLU A 156 -1.06 12.05 -14.03
CA GLU A 156 -1.52 11.89 -12.65
C GLU A 156 -1.19 13.10 -11.75
N GLY A 157 -0.32 14.00 -12.20
CA GLY A 157 0.03 15.26 -11.50
C GLY A 157 0.91 15.07 -10.25
N TYR A 158 1.64 13.95 -10.16
CA TYR A 158 2.64 13.74 -9.11
C TYR A 158 3.92 14.54 -9.42
N LYS A 159 4.75 14.78 -8.39
CA LYS A 159 6.02 15.50 -8.59
C LYS A 159 7.12 14.64 -9.22
N ASP A 160 7.05 13.31 -9.05
CA ASP A 160 8.02 12.33 -9.52
C ASP A 160 7.37 10.94 -9.60
N LEU A 161 8.15 9.89 -9.87
CA LEU A 161 7.72 8.51 -9.74
C LEU A 161 7.32 8.22 -8.30
N VAL A 162 6.17 7.56 -8.13
CA VAL A 162 5.62 7.26 -6.81
C VAL A 162 6.22 5.97 -6.26
N PHE A 163 6.73 6.01 -5.04
CA PHE A 163 7.20 4.82 -4.32
C PHE A 163 6.01 3.95 -3.91
N HIS A 164 6.13 2.63 -4.09
CA HIS A 164 5.02 1.71 -3.84
C HIS A 164 4.59 1.69 -2.37
N GLY A 165 3.31 1.90 -2.11
CA GLY A 165 2.73 1.72 -0.79
C GLY A 165 2.94 0.31 -0.22
N PRO A 166 2.70 -0.77 -1.01
CA PRO A 166 3.02 -2.14 -0.58
C PRO A 166 4.49 -2.37 -0.25
N LEU A 167 5.42 -1.72 -0.93
CA LEU A 167 6.85 -1.81 -0.60
C LEU A 167 7.14 -1.14 0.75
N GLN A 168 6.57 0.05 1.01
CA GLN A 168 6.66 0.69 2.33
C GLN A 168 6.16 -0.25 3.43
N ALA A 169 4.96 -0.83 3.26
CA ALA A 169 4.38 -1.77 4.21
C ALA A 169 5.27 -2.99 4.45
N THR A 170 5.87 -3.56 3.38
CA THR A 170 6.79 -4.70 3.49
C THR A 170 8.05 -4.34 4.27
N LEU A 171 8.61 -3.16 4.04
CA LEU A 171 9.79 -2.67 4.75
C LEU A 171 9.49 -2.43 6.24
N MET A 172 8.33 -1.86 6.56
CA MET A 172 7.87 -1.66 7.95
C MET A 172 7.66 -2.99 8.68
N LEU A 173 6.98 -3.96 8.03
CA LEU A 173 6.78 -5.31 8.57
C LEU A 173 8.13 -5.98 8.89
N ARG A 174 9.08 -5.93 7.93
CA ARG A 174 10.43 -6.46 8.12
C ARG A 174 11.15 -5.79 9.29
N ALA A 175 11.06 -4.46 9.40
CA ALA A 175 11.66 -3.72 10.50
C ALA A 175 11.08 -4.14 11.86
N ALA A 176 9.75 -4.30 11.96
CA ALA A 176 9.06 -4.76 13.16
C ALA A 176 9.49 -6.18 13.56
N GLU A 177 9.53 -7.13 12.60
CA GLU A 177 10.01 -8.50 12.83
C GLU A 177 11.48 -8.52 13.27
N LYS A 178 12.35 -7.73 12.64
CA LYS A 178 13.76 -7.60 13.00
C LYS A 178 13.94 -7.05 14.42
N TYR A 179 13.19 -6.00 14.76
CA TYR A 179 13.25 -5.37 16.08
C TYR A 179 12.81 -6.34 17.19
N LYS A 180 11.68 -7.04 17.01
CA LYS A 180 11.15 -8.00 17.99
C LYS A 180 11.80 -9.37 17.93
N ASN A 181 12.57 -9.67 16.90
CA ASN A 181 13.10 -11.03 16.62
C ASN A 181 12.00 -12.10 16.65
N LYS A 182 10.81 -11.77 16.12
CA LYS A 182 9.61 -12.62 16.15
C LYS A 182 8.78 -12.38 14.89
N LYS A 183 8.02 -13.38 14.45
CA LYS A 183 7.10 -13.24 13.31
C LYS A 183 5.85 -12.48 13.71
N VAL A 184 5.42 -11.58 12.84
CA VAL A 184 4.17 -10.83 12.99
C VAL A 184 2.98 -11.74 12.69
N LEU A 185 1.98 -11.74 13.58
CA LEU A 185 0.71 -12.47 13.40
C LEU A 185 -0.35 -11.61 12.74
N GLN A 186 -0.35 -10.30 13.02
CA GLN A 186 -1.25 -9.35 12.38
C GLN A 186 -0.52 -8.04 12.08
N PHE A 187 -0.78 -7.49 10.89
CA PHE A 187 -0.22 -6.23 10.44
C PHE A 187 -1.29 -5.36 9.78
N SER A 188 -1.48 -4.17 10.32
CA SER A 188 -2.42 -3.18 9.78
C SER A 188 -1.64 -1.95 9.35
N HIS A 189 -1.93 -1.39 8.18
CA HIS A 189 -1.27 -0.16 7.75
C HIS A 189 -2.19 0.75 6.94
N LYS A 190 -1.88 2.03 6.97
CA LYS A 190 -2.62 3.09 6.27
C LYS A 190 -1.66 4.09 5.65
N GLY A 191 -1.82 4.34 4.34
CA GLY A 191 -1.13 5.40 3.63
C GLY A 191 -1.64 6.78 4.07
N VAL A 192 -0.72 7.72 4.23
CA VAL A 192 -0.99 9.10 4.67
C VAL A 192 -0.60 10.09 3.57
N ALA A 193 0.60 9.93 3.01
CA ALA A 193 1.12 10.75 1.93
C ALA A 193 1.96 9.92 0.95
N PRO A 194 2.06 10.31 -0.33
CA PRO A 194 2.95 9.63 -1.26
C PRO A 194 4.42 9.91 -0.91
N VAL A 195 5.26 8.91 -1.16
CA VAL A 195 6.72 9.00 -1.21
C VAL A 195 7.13 8.97 -2.67
N TYR A 196 8.19 9.64 -3.03
CA TYR A 196 8.66 9.71 -4.39
C TYR A 196 10.05 9.08 -4.56
N ALA A 197 10.44 8.85 -5.80
CA ALA A 197 11.79 8.47 -6.12
C ALA A 197 12.78 9.55 -5.68
N ASN A 198 14.02 9.14 -5.41
CA ASN A 198 15.13 10.02 -5.01
C ASN A 198 14.91 10.77 -3.67
N GLU A 199 14.01 10.28 -2.81
CA GLU A 199 13.83 10.77 -1.43
C GLU A 199 14.49 9.83 -0.41
N ASP A 200 14.79 10.37 0.75
CA ASP A 200 15.19 9.57 1.92
C ASP A 200 13.95 9.21 2.73
N LEU A 201 13.64 7.92 2.75
CA LEU A 201 12.56 7.33 3.53
C LEU A 201 13.10 6.82 4.86
N TYR A 202 12.54 7.28 5.95
CA TYR A 202 12.85 6.80 7.29
C TYR A 202 11.76 5.85 7.76
N ILE A 203 12.16 4.71 8.32
CA ILE A 203 11.28 3.78 9.05
C ILE A 203 11.59 3.95 10.52
N THR A 204 10.57 4.25 11.31
CA THR A 204 10.68 4.40 12.76
C THR A 204 9.71 3.47 13.47
N ILE A 205 10.13 2.92 14.60
CA ILE A 205 9.30 2.07 15.46
C ILE A 205 9.19 2.70 16.83
N ASP A 206 8.00 2.61 17.40
CA ASP A 206 7.67 2.98 18.76
C ASP A 206 6.68 1.96 19.35
N HIS A 207 6.32 2.15 20.60
CA HIS A 207 5.29 1.40 21.30
C HIS A 207 4.06 2.26 21.55
N ASN A 208 2.86 1.69 21.42
CA ASN A 208 1.66 2.34 21.91
C ASN A 208 1.57 2.20 23.46
N LEU A 209 0.54 2.80 24.04
CA LEU A 209 0.31 2.74 25.50
C LEU A 209 0.14 1.31 26.04
N ASN A 210 -0.22 0.36 25.19
CA ASN A 210 -0.38 -1.07 25.53
C ASN A 210 0.88 -1.89 25.26
N GLY A 211 1.96 -1.27 24.77
CA GLY A 211 3.21 -1.95 24.42
C GLY A 211 3.22 -2.61 23.03
N ASP A 212 2.16 -2.44 22.22
CA ASP A 212 2.16 -2.91 20.84
C ASP A 212 3.09 -2.08 19.96
N ILE A 213 3.57 -2.68 18.87
CA ILE A 213 4.46 -2.01 17.93
C ILE A 213 3.68 -1.09 17.01
N ILE A 214 4.06 0.18 16.99
CA ILE A 214 3.65 1.14 15.99
C ILE A 214 4.84 1.46 15.09
N CYS A 215 4.63 1.36 13.78
CA CYS A 215 5.62 1.74 12.78
C CYS A 215 5.14 2.98 12.02
N TYR A 216 6.10 3.84 11.69
CA TYR A 216 5.88 4.96 10.78
C TYR A 216 6.90 4.92 9.66
N THR A 217 6.48 5.33 8.46
CA THR A 217 7.41 5.82 7.46
C THR A 217 7.25 7.33 7.33
N ASN A 218 8.35 8.04 7.12
CA ASN A 218 8.34 9.49 6.93
C ASN A 218 9.46 9.93 5.98
N THR A 219 9.22 11.08 5.34
CA THR A 219 10.24 11.83 4.58
C THR A 219 10.35 13.24 5.15
N GLU A 220 11.41 13.97 4.81
CA GLU A 220 11.58 15.36 5.26
C GLU A 220 10.46 16.24 4.69
N ASP A 221 10.10 16.06 3.41
CA ASP A 221 9.10 16.88 2.72
C ASP A 221 7.66 16.62 3.17
N ALA A 222 7.29 15.35 3.39
CA ALA A 222 5.90 14.97 3.63
C ALA A 222 5.57 14.75 5.11
N GLY A 223 6.58 14.62 5.98
CA GLY A 223 6.39 14.08 7.31
C GLY A 223 5.96 12.61 7.23
N ILE A 224 4.96 12.20 8.01
CA ILE A 224 4.44 10.82 7.98
C ILE A 224 3.86 10.49 6.60
N THR A 225 4.32 9.39 6.03
CA THR A 225 3.85 8.86 4.74
C THR A 225 3.02 7.60 4.89
N MET A 226 3.29 6.79 5.90
CA MET A 226 2.48 5.62 6.27
C MET A 226 2.56 5.37 7.78
N LYS A 227 1.47 4.85 8.35
CA LYS A 227 1.40 4.36 9.72
C LYS A 227 1.02 2.88 9.69
N ALA A 228 1.63 2.08 10.57
CA ALA A 228 1.28 0.67 10.74
C ALA A 228 1.31 0.23 12.20
N GLU A 229 0.59 -0.86 12.49
CA GLU A 229 0.55 -1.54 13.77
C GLU A 229 0.87 -3.03 13.54
N ALA A 230 1.74 -3.59 14.36
CA ALA A 230 2.18 -4.97 14.28
C ALA A 230 1.95 -5.70 15.61
N PHE A 231 1.29 -6.85 15.53
CA PHE A 231 0.98 -7.74 16.66
C PHE A 231 1.71 -9.08 16.47
N PHE A 232 2.24 -9.65 17.61
CA PHE A 232 3.13 -10.79 17.61
C PHE A 232 2.61 -11.98 18.42
#